data_847d0973c37d9294e28378e4b11baac4
#
_entry.id   847d0973c37d9294e28378e4b11baac4
#
_cell.length_a   1.000
_cell.length_b   1.000
_cell.length_c   1.000
_cell.angle_alpha   90.00
_cell.angle_beta   90.00
_cell.angle_gamma   90.00
#
_symmetry.space_group_name_H-M   'P 1'
#
loop_
_entity.id
_entity.type
_entity.pdbx_description
1 polymer ?
#
loop_
_entity_poly.entity_id
_entity_poly.type
_entity_poly.pdbx_seq_one_letter_code
_entity_poly.pdbx_strand_id
1 'polypeptide(L)'
;MDILRTEHLYKKYGKRTVVNDVSIHLEQGEIVGLLGPNGAGKTTTFYMTTGLVLPNSGKIFLNDKDISGMPMYRRAKLGIGYLAQEASVFRKMSVEDNIRSVLQMTDFSKEYQKEKLEQLIQEFHLGHVRKNLGDRLSGGERRRTEIARCLAIEPKFVMLDEPFAGVDPIAVQEIQDVVWKLKDRNIGILITDHNVDETLMITDRAYLLFEGKILFHGTPEELAANPVVRKSYLGRDFELKKKTKVEE
;
A
#
# COMPACT_ATOMS: atom_id res chain seq x y z
N MET A 1 11.55 -13.20 -9.44
CA MET A 1 10.62 -12.10 -9.19
C MET A 1 9.54 -12.64 -8.29
N ASP A 2 9.32 -12.05 -7.12
CA ASP A 2 8.31 -12.56 -6.19
C ASP A 2 6.93 -12.04 -6.60
N ILE A 3 5.90 -12.86 -6.34
CA ILE A 3 4.50 -12.56 -6.68
C ILE A 3 3.62 -12.75 -5.43
N LEU A 4 2.84 -11.74 -5.11
CA LEU A 4 1.76 -11.81 -4.13
C LEU A 4 0.44 -11.94 -4.87
N ARG A 5 -0.30 -13.04 -4.68
CA ARG A 5 -1.57 -13.26 -5.39
C ARG A 5 -2.66 -13.76 -4.46
N THR A 6 -3.88 -13.47 -4.84
CA THR A 6 -5.09 -14.01 -4.21
C THR A 6 -5.87 -14.81 -5.24
N GLU A 7 -6.52 -15.87 -4.79
CA GLU A 7 -7.32 -16.74 -5.63
C GLU A 7 -8.69 -16.96 -5.02
N HIS A 8 -9.73 -16.58 -5.77
CA HIS A 8 -11.13 -16.82 -5.46
C HIS A 8 -11.51 -16.40 -4.03
N LEU A 9 -11.14 -15.17 -3.62
CA LEU A 9 -11.44 -14.69 -2.28
C LEU A 9 -12.93 -14.45 -2.08
N TYR A 10 -13.43 -14.96 -0.96
CA TYR A 10 -14.80 -14.71 -0.47
C TYR A 10 -14.79 -14.18 0.94
N LYS A 11 -15.60 -13.16 1.20
CA LYS A 11 -15.86 -12.64 2.53
C LYS A 11 -17.30 -12.25 2.72
N LYS A 12 -17.87 -12.75 3.84
CA LYS A 12 -19.25 -12.49 4.23
C LYS A 12 -19.27 -11.99 5.67
N TYR A 13 -20.06 -10.96 5.92
CA TYR A 13 -20.38 -10.45 7.25
C TYR A 13 -21.88 -10.60 7.49
N GLY A 14 -22.26 -11.46 8.43
CA GLY A 14 -23.65 -11.82 8.63
C GLY A 14 -24.29 -12.37 7.35
N LYS A 15 -25.32 -11.71 6.83
CA LYS A 15 -26.01 -12.10 5.59
C LYS A 15 -25.42 -11.46 4.32
N ARG A 16 -24.55 -10.43 4.46
CA ARG A 16 -24.00 -9.67 3.34
C ARG A 16 -22.69 -10.27 2.84
N THR A 17 -22.61 -10.68 1.59
CA THR A 17 -21.35 -11.00 0.91
C THR A 17 -20.73 -9.70 0.45
N VAL A 18 -19.51 -9.41 0.95
CA VAL A 18 -18.77 -8.15 0.69
C VAL A 18 -17.69 -8.37 -0.37
N VAL A 19 -17.11 -9.57 -0.40
CA VAL A 19 -16.15 -9.98 -1.44
C VAL A 19 -16.64 -11.31 -1.99
N ASN A 20 -16.74 -11.41 -3.31
CA ASN A 20 -17.36 -12.51 -4.03
C ASN A 20 -16.52 -12.88 -5.25
N ASP A 21 -15.65 -13.86 -5.08
CA ASP A 21 -14.79 -14.38 -6.14
C ASP A 21 -13.76 -13.36 -6.66
N VAL A 22 -12.98 -12.78 -5.76
CA VAL A 22 -11.94 -11.80 -6.11
C VAL A 22 -10.57 -12.45 -6.17
N SER A 23 -9.93 -12.37 -7.35
CA SER A 23 -8.56 -12.81 -7.59
C SER A 23 -7.73 -11.63 -8.09
N ILE A 24 -6.66 -11.27 -7.39
CA ILE A 24 -5.72 -10.23 -7.78
C ILE A 24 -4.29 -10.76 -7.67
N HIS A 25 -3.38 -10.19 -8.43
CA HIS A 25 -1.95 -10.46 -8.28
C HIS A 25 -1.16 -9.15 -8.30
N LEU A 26 0.03 -9.18 -7.72
CA LEU A 26 0.98 -8.09 -7.62
C LEU A 26 2.38 -8.65 -7.76
N GLU A 27 3.18 -8.09 -8.66
CA GLU A 27 4.58 -8.44 -8.87
C GLU A 27 5.51 -7.44 -8.20
N GLN A 28 6.74 -7.86 -7.87
CA GLN A 28 7.75 -6.91 -7.41
C GLN A 28 8.08 -5.88 -8.51
N GLY A 29 8.25 -4.62 -8.11
CA GLY A 29 8.53 -3.52 -9.03
C GLY A 29 7.28 -3.02 -9.79
N GLU A 30 6.09 -3.44 -9.37
CA GLU A 30 4.81 -3.04 -9.96
C GLU A 30 3.98 -2.22 -8.97
N ILE A 31 3.26 -1.22 -9.46
CA ILE A 31 2.25 -0.48 -8.69
C ILE A 31 0.86 -0.88 -9.19
N VAL A 32 0.07 -1.51 -8.34
CA VAL A 32 -1.28 -1.97 -8.64
C VAL A 32 -2.31 -1.18 -7.83
N GLY A 33 -3.30 -0.61 -8.51
CA GLY A 33 -4.45 0.06 -7.90
C GLY A 33 -5.59 -0.92 -7.61
N LEU A 34 -6.23 -0.77 -6.44
CA LEU A 34 -7.48 -1.46 -6.11
C LEU A 34 -8.57 -0.42 -5.94
N LEU A 35 -9.33 -0.18 -7.01
CA LEU A 35 -10.30 0.90 -7.15
C LEU A 35 -11.75 0.41 -7.03
N GLY A 36 -12.68 1.33 -6.89
CA GLY A 36 -14.11 1.06 -6.88
C GLY A 36 -14.88 1.97 -5.93
N PRO A 37 -16.20 2.02 -6.02
CA PRO A 37 -17.04 2.84 -5.15
C PRO A 37 -17.01 2.38 -3.68
N ASN A 38 -17.56 3.20 -2.79
CA ASN A 38 -17.71 2.83 -1.39
C ASN A 38 -18.58 1.59 -1.25
N GLY A 39 -18.12 0.63 -0.44
CA GLY A 39 -18.81 -0.64 -0.24
C GLY A 39 -18.57 -1.69 -1.35
N ALA A 40 -17.70 -1.43 -2.33
CA ALA A 40 -17.36 -2.37 -3.40
C ALA A 40 -16.53 -3.59 -2.93
N GLY A 41 -16.01 -3.57 -1.70
CA GLY A 41 -15.19 -4.67 -1.16
C GLY A 41 -13.68 -4.40 -1.16
N LYS A 42 -13.22 -3.21 -1.60
CA LYS A 42 -11.79 -2.85 -1.66
C LYS A 42 -11.05 -3.09 -0.35
N THR A 43 -11.43 -2.36 0.70
CA THR A 43 -10.81 -2.43 2.03
C THR A 43 -10.83 -3.84 2.59
N THR A 44 -11.92 -4.59 2.37
CA THR A 44 -12.01 -5.99 2.83
C THR A 44 -11.04 -6.88 2.07
N THR A 45 -10.94 -6.76 0.74
CA THR A 45 -9.98 -7.50 -0.09
C THR A 45 -8.56 -7.16 0.32
N PHE A 46 -8.27 -5.89 0.48
CA PHE A 46 -6.98 -5.39 0.94
C PHE A 46 -6.61 -5.94 2.32
N TYR A 47 -7.53 -5.91 3.30
CA TYR A 47 -7.30 -6.44 4.65
C TYR A 47 -7.17 -7.96 4.68
N MET A 48 -7.80 -8.69 3.78
CA MET A 48 -7.53 -10.12 3.62
C MET A 48 -6.10 -10.34 3.08
N THR A 49 -5.67 -9.54 2.12
CA THR A 49 -4.32 -9.64 1.55
C THR A 49 -3.23 -9.26 2.55
N THR A 50 -3.47 -8.30 3.44
CA THR A 50 -2.51 -7.93 4.52
C THR A 50 -2.51 -8.91 5.70
N GLY A 51 -3.58 -9.70 5.87
CA GLY A 51 -3.75 -10.62 7.01
C GLY A 51 -4.40 -10.00 8.24
N LEU A 52 -5.02 -8.83 8.10
CA LEU A 52 -5.86 -8.21 9.13
C LEU A 52 -7.22 -8.90 9.24
N VAL A 53 -7.73 -9.43 8.13
CA VAL A 53 -8.99 -10.17 8.05
C VAL A 53 -8.75 -11.52 7.39
N LEU A 54 -9.33 -12.59 7.95
CA LEU A 54 -9.29 -13.90 7.30
C LEU A 54 -10.42 -14.01 6.28
N PRO A 55 -10.16 -14.58 5.07
CA PRO A 55 -11.20 -14.91 4.12
C PRO A 55 -12.12 -16.04 4.65
N ASN A 56 -13.37 -16.09 4.17
CA ASN A 56 -14.23 -17.26 4.41
C ASN A 56 -13.85 -18.43 3.51
N SER A 57 -13.43 -18.14 2.27
CA SER A 57 -12.85 -19.11 1.34
C SER A 57 -11.94 -18.39 0.35
N GLY A 58 -11.25 -19.15 -0.49
CA GLY A 58 -10.19 -18.68 -1.36
C GLY A 58 -8.83 -18.75 -0.68
N LYS A 59 -7.80 -18.38 -1.42
CA LYS A 59 -6.41 -18.51 -0.96
C LYS A 59 -5.60 -17.26 -1.27
N ILE A 60 -4.52 -17.09 -0.49
CA ILE A 60 -3.56 -16.00 -0.65
C ILE A 60 -2.17 -16.63 -0.66
N PHE A 61 -1.39 -16.30 -1.68
CA PHE A 61 -0.07 -16.88 -1.87
C PHE A 61 1.00 -15.80 -1.97
N LEU A 62 2.14 -16.08 -1.38
CA LEU A 62 3.40 -15.41 -1.68
C LEU A 62 4.25 -16.43 -2.45
N ASN A 63 4.43 -16.22 -3.74
CA ASN A 63 4.93 -17.23 -4.67
C ASN A 63 4.06 -18.52 -4.57
N ASP A 64 4.68 -19.65 -4.21
CA ASP A 64 3.97 -20.93 -4.04
C ASP A 64 3.55 -21.19 -2.58
N LYS A 65 3.90 -20.29 -1.67
CA LYS A 65 3.59 -20.43 -0.25
C LYS A 65 2.19 -19.92 0.06
N ASP A 66 1.31 -20.81 0.52
CA ASP A 66 -0.02 -20.42 1.05
C ASP A 66 0.15 -19.66 2.37
N ILE A 67 -0.29 -18.41 2.40
CA ILE A 67 -0.26 -17.52 3.55
C ILE A 67 -1.65 -17.15 4.06
N SER A 68 -2.71 -17.79 3.56
CA SER A 68 -4.11 -17.45 3.82
C SER A 68 -4.44 -17.35 5.31
N GLY A 69 -3.99 -18.32 6.11
CA GLY A 69 -4.18 -18.36 7.57
C GLY A 69 -3.13 -17.60 8.38
N MET A 70 -2.16 -16.96 7.73
CA MET A 70 -1.09 -16.26 8.46
C MET A 70 -1.55 -14.87 8.91
N PRO A 71 -1.36 -14.52 10.20
CA PRO A 71 -1.62 -13.17 10.69
C PRO A 71 -0.60 -12.17 10.14
N MET A 72 -0.96 -10.88 10.15
CA MET A 72 -0.19 -9.79 9.57
C MET A 72 1.29 -9.78 10.00
N TYR A 73 1.61 -9.99 11.28
CA TYR A 73 3.00 -9.98 11.77
C TYR A 73 3.88 -11.07 11.16
N ARG A 74 3.31 -12.24 10.82
CA ARG A 74 4.03 -13.30 10.10
C ARG A 74 4.22 -12.95 8.63
N ARG A 75 3.22 -12.30 8.01
CA ARG A 75 3.35 -11.79 6.62
C ARG A 75 4.38 -10.68 6.54
N ALA A 76 4.48 -9.81 7.55
CA ALA A 76 5.53 -8.80 7.65
C ALA A 76 6.94 -9.42 7.64
N LYS A 77 7.17 -10.52 8.38
CA LYS A 77 8.44 -11.27 8.35
C LYS A 77 8.73 -11.92 6.99
N LEU A 78 7.73 -12.10 6.14
CA LEU A 78 7.91 -12.59 4.77
C LEU A 78 8.14 -11.44 3.76
N GLY A 79 8.18 -10.20 4.23
CA GLY A 79 8.43 -9.02 3.41
C GLY A 79 7.17 -8.33 2.89
N ILE A 80 6.02 -8.45 3.58
CA ILE A 80 4.79 -7.70 3.25
C ILE A 80 4.63 -6.56 4.25
N GLY A 81 5.01 -5.34 3.85
CA GLY A 81 4.84 -4.12 4.64
C GLY A 81 3.41 -3.58 4.51
N TYR A 82 2.96 -2.86 5.54
CA TYR A 82 1.64 -2.23 5.57
C TYR A 82 1.74 -0.80 6.11
N LEU A 83 1.15 0.13 5.38
CA LEU A 83 0.99 1.53 5.75
C LEU A 83 -0.49 1.84 5.85
N ALA A 84 -0.96 2.02 7.08
CA ALA A 84 -2.35 2.32 7.37
C ALA A 84 -2.75 3.73 6.91
N GLN A 85 -4.06 3.93 6.71
CA GLN A 85 -4.65 5.24 6.48
C GLN A 85 -4.44 6.16 7.69
N GLU A 86 -4.72 5.65 8.89
CA GLU A 86 -4.52 6.40 10.13
C GLU A 86 -3.05 6.43 10.55
N ALA A 87 -2.67 7.53 11.20
CA ALA A 87 -1.33 7.72 11.72
C ALA A 87 -0.93 6.59 12.69
N SER A 88 0.11 5.85 12.33
CA SER A 88 0.59 4.67 13.04
C SER A 88 1.86 4.90 13.86
N VAL A 89 2.40 6.12 13.86
CA VAL A 89 3.61 6.46 14.60
C VAL A 89 3.41 6.29 16.11
N PHE A 90 4.38 5.73 16.80
CA PHE A 90 4.36 5.64 18.26
C PHE A 90 4.58 7.04 18.86
N ARG A 91 3.49 7.65 19.32
CA ARG A 91 3.43 9.07 19.71
C ARG A 91 4.43 9.46 20.80
N LYS A 92 4.74 8.56 21.73
CA LYS A 92 5.65 8.79 22.88
C LYS A 92 7.08 8.30 22.65
N MET A 93 7.38 7.86 21.44
CA MET A 93 8.72 7.49 21.02
C MET A 93 9.29 8.56 20.09
N SER A 94 10.61 8.72 20.09
CA SER A 94 11.29 9.59 19.12
C SER A 94 11.18 9.01 17.71
N VAL A 95 11.47 9.83 16.68
CA VAL A 95 11.57 9.35 15.29
C VAL A 95 12.56 8.19 15.19
N GLU A 96 13.74 8.36 15.77
CA GLU A 96 14.78 7.33 15.82
C GLU A 96 14.27 6.03 16.48
N ASP A 97 13.60 6.15 17.62
CA ASP A 97 13.10 4.97 18.34
C ASP A 97 11.93 4.30 17.63
N ASN A 98 11.10 5.05 16.91
CA ASN A 98 10.07 4.50 16.04
C ASN A 98 10.66 3.56 14.97
N ILE A 99 11.73 3.95 14.31
CA ILE A 99 12.41 3.14 13.29
C ILE A 99 13.19 2.00 13.95
N ARG A 100 13.96 2.30 15.02
CA ARG A 100 14.77 1.33 15.75
C ARG A 100 13.93 0.19 16.33
N SER A 101 12.74 0.48 16.84
CA SER A 101 11.85 -0.55 17.43
C SER A 101 11.49 -1.65 16.42
N VAL A 102 11.35 -1.30 15.15
CA VAL A 102 11.05 -2.28 14.08
C VAL A 102 12.31 -3.03 13.67
N LEU A 103 13.46 -2.34 13.55
CA LEU A 103 14.74 -2.97 13.25
C LEU A 103 15.12 -4.04 14.30
N GLN A 104 14.84 -3.79 15.57
CA GLN A 104 15.08 -4.74 16.66
C GLN A 104 14.22 -6.02 16.58
N MET A 105 13.14 -6.01 15.79
CA MET A 105 12.29 -7.18 15.55
C MET A 105 12.75 -8.02 14.35
N THR A 106 13.78 -7.57 13.63
CA THR A 106 14.41 -8.30 12.52
C THR A 106 15.53 -9.19 13.01
N ASP A 107 15.95 -10.13 12.17
CA ASP A 107 17.11 -11.00 12.42
C ASP A 107 18.42 -10.36 11.91
N PHE A 108 18.44 -9.07 11.61
CA PHE A 108 19.62 -8.33 11.16
C PHE A 108 20.65 -8.18 12.28
N SER A 109 21.96 -8.15 11.93
CA SER A 109 23.01 -7.86 12.89
C SER A 109 22.85 -6.47 13.50
N LYS A 110 23.38 -6.25 14.71
CA LYS A 110 23.29 -4.94 15.38
C LYS A 110 23.98 -3.84 14.59
N GLU A 111 25.06 -4.19 13.92
CA GLU A 111 25.81 -3.29 13.03
C GLU A 111 24.93 -2.86 11.85
N TYR A 112 24.31 -3.82 11.17
CA TYR A 112 23.42 -3.54 10.05
C TYR A 112 22.17 -2.75 10.47
N GLN A 113 21.57 -3.07 11.64
CA GLN A 113 20.44 -2.31 12.17
C GLN A 113 20.81 -0.83 12.39
N LYS A 114 22.04 -0.55 12.89
CA LYS A 114 22.53 0.81 13.09
C LYS A 114 22.75 1.54 11.76
N GLU A 115 23.39 0.88 10.81
CA GLU A 115 23.64 1.43 9.46
C GLU A 115 22.31 1.73 8.75
N LYS A 116 21.37 0.78 8.78
CA LYS A 116 20.03 0.93 8.18
C LYS A 116 19.25 2.07 8.81
N LEU A 117 19.33 2.25 10.13
CA LEU A 117 18.71 3.37 10.82
C LEU A 117 19.23 4.71 10.31
N GLU A 118 20.57 4.88 10.20
CA GLU A 118 21.18 6.10 9.69
C GLU A 118 20.78 6.34 8.22
N GLN A 119 20.81 5.30 7.38
CA GLN A 119 20.37 5.37 6.00
C GLN A 119 18.93 5.88 5.89
N LEU A 120 17.99 5.31 6.64
CA LEU A 120 16.58 5.69 6.60
C LEU A 120 16.36 7.13 7.11
N ILE A 121 17.06 7.56 8.17
CA ILE A 121 16.97 8.93 8.68
C ILE A 121 17.47 9.94 7.64
N GLN A 122 18.55 9.65 6.94
CA GLN A 122 19.10 10.52 5.89
C GLN A 122 18.16 10.56 4.68
N GLU A 123 17.76 9.40 4.20
CA GLU A 123 16.93 9.25 3.01
C GLU A 123 15.58 9.95 3.12
N PHE A 124 14.92 9.86 4.28
CA PHE A 124 13.65 10.53 4.54
C PHE A 124 13.77 11.92 5.14
N HIS A 125 14.98 12.50 5.14
CA HIS A 125 15.26 13.85 5.65
C HIS A 125 14.72 14.07 7.08
N LEU A 126 14.88 13.07 7.95
CA LEU A 126 14.38 13.07 9.33
C LEU A 126 15.43 13.51 10.35
N GLY A 127 16.64 13.91 9.91
CA GLY A 127 17.76 14.27 10.80
C GLY A 127 17.42 15.39 11.78
N HIS A 128 16.74 16.45 11.30
CA HIS A 128 16.38 17.63 12.12
C HIS A 128 15.31 17.32 13.18
N VAL A 129 14.49 16.28 12.99
CA VAL A 129 13.44 15.84 13.95
C VAL A 129 13.76 14.50 14.61
N ARG A 130 14.98 13.99 14.43
CA ARG A 130 15.40 12.65 14.88
C ARG A 130 15.01 12.33 16.32
N LYS A 131 15.15 13.30 17.22
CA LYS A 131 14.86 13.17 18.66
C LYS A 131 13.48 13.67 19.06
N ASN A 132 12.70 14.21 18.11
CA ASN A 132 11.35 14.67 18.40
C ASN A 132 10.42 13.48 18.63
N LEU A 133 9.50 13.63 19.57
CA LEU A 133 8.44 12.62 19.81
C LEU A 133 7.42 12.61 18.66
N GLY A 134 6.85 11.45 18.39
CA GLY A 134 5.88 11.26 17.32
C GLY A 134 4.64 12.16 17.39
N ASP A 135 4.24 12.59 18.60
CA ASP A 135 3.12 13.52 18.80
C ASP A 135 3.46 14.99 18.47
N ARG A 136 4.74 15.31 18.25
CA ARG A 136 5.21 16.66 17.91
C ARG A 136 5.54 16.83 16.42
N LEU A 137 5.38 15.80 15.63
CA LEU A 137 5.69 15.81 14.20
C LEU A 137 4.58 16.48 13.40
N SER A 138 4.96 17.26 12.39
CA SER A 138 4.04 17.67 11.32
C SER A 138 3.47 16.47 10.56
N GLY A 139 2.43 16.68 9.77
CA GLY A 139 1.82 15.60 8.96
C GLY A 139 2.84 14.92 8.04
N GLY A 140 3.63 15.70 7.31
CA GLY A 140 4.66 15.19 6.40
C GLY A 140 5.80 14.46 7.13
N GLU A 141 6.34 15.01 8.22
CA GLU A 141 7.37 14.34 9.03
C GLU A 141 6.87 13.01 9.61
N ARG A 142 5.63 13.00 10.07
CA ARG A 142 4.97 11.79 10.56
C ARG A 142 4.88 10.74 9.48
N ARG A 143 4.39 11.11 8.29
CA ARG A 143 4.25 10.18 7.15
C ARG A 143 5.60 9.65 6.70
N ARG A 144 6.62 10.49 6.59
CA ARG A 144 8.00 10.06 6.28
C ARG A 144 8.56 9.09 7.33
N THR A 145 8.26 9.32 8.62
CA THR A 145 8.65 8.40 9.71
C THR A 145 7.95 7.04 9.59
N GLU A 146 6.68 7.01 9.24
CA GLU A 146 5.91 5.77 9.03
C GLU A 146 6.44 4.96 7.84
N ILE A 147 6.77 5.64 6.75
CA ILE A 147 7.36 5.00 5.58
C ILE A 147 8.75 4.45 5.90
N ALA A 148 9.62 5.25 6.54
CA ALA A 148 10.95 4.80 6.97
C ALA A 148 10.84 3.57 7.89
N ARG A 149 9.88 3.55 8.81
CA ARG A 149 9.60 2.41 9.68
C ARG A 149 9.13 1.18 8.90
N CYS A 150 8.27 1.36 7.89
CA CYS A 150 7.84 0.28 7.01
C CYS A 150 9.01 -0.32 6.22
N LEU A 151 9.93 0.52 5.74
CA LEU A 151 11.11 0.09 4.97
C LEU A 151 12.22 -0.53 5.82
N ALA A 152 12.17 -0.36 7.13
CA ALA A 152 13.14 -0.95 8.06
C ALA A 152 13.20 -2.48 7.98
N ILE A 153 12.09 -3.14 7.60
CA ILE A 153 12.03 -4.61 7.41
C ILE A 153 12.44 -5.07 6.00
N GLU A 154 12.86 -4.16 5.13
CA GLU A 154 13.19 -4.44 3.71
C GLU A 154 12.07 -5.21 2.99
N PRO A 155 10.88 -4.62 2.89
CA PRO A 155 9.74 -5.32 2.34
C PRO A 155 9.91 -5.58 0.84
N LYS A 156 9.37 -6.72 0.38
CA LYS A 156 9.22 -7.04 -1.04
C LYS A 156 7.95 -6.44 -1.63
N PHE A 157 6.94 -6.27 -0.77
CA PHE A 157 5.64 -5.68 -1.09
C PHE A 157 5.24 -4.67 -0.02
N VAL A 158 4.64 -3.57 -0.45
CA VAL A 158 4.07 -2.55 0.45
C VAL A 158 2.60 -2.35 0.10
N MET A 159 1.77 -2.44 1.12
CA MET A 159 0.32 -2.26 1.04
C MET A 159 -0.03 -0.87 1.57
N LEU A 160 -0.58 0.01 0.71
CA LEU A 160 -0.94 1.39 1.04
C LEU A 160 -2.47 1.52 1.12
N ASP A 161 -2.97 1.82 2.31
CA ASP A 161 -4.41 1.98 2.55
C ASP A 161 -4.78 3.47 2.53
N GLU A 162 -5.49 3.88 1.49
CA GLU A 162 -5.96 5.26 1.24
C GLU A 162 -4.89 6.34 1.49
N PRO A 163 -3.70 6.26 0.85
CA PRO A 163 -2.59 7.15 1.15
C PRO A 163 -2.85 8.63 0.80
N PHE A 164 -3.81 8.92 -0.06
CA PHE A 164 -4.16 10.28 -0.52
C PHE A 164 -5.38 10.86 0.21
N ALA A 165 -6.02 10.10 1.12
CA ALA A 165 -7.22 10.53 1.79
C ALA A 165 -6.97 11.70 2.76
N GLY A 166 -7.66 12.83 2.54
CA GLY A 166 -7.58 14.00 3.43
C GLY A 166 -6.22 14.70 3.45
N VAL A 167 -5.41 14.51 2.42
CA VAL A 167 -4.07 15.09 2.27
C VAL A 167 -4.13 16.27 1.32
N ASP A 168 -3.33 17.31 1.58
CA ASP A 168 -3.21 18.46 0.69
C ASP A 168 -2.43 18.08 -0.60
N PRO A 169 -2.60 18.88 -1.71
CA PRO A 169 -1.99 18.53 -2.99
C PRO A 169 -0.46 18.42 -2.99
N ILE A 170 0.25 19.19 -2.14
CA ILE A 170 1.70 19.13 -2.06
C ILE A 170 2.11 17.80 -1.42
N ALA A 171 1.46 17.44 -0.32
CA ALA A 171 1.73 16.16 0.35
C ALA A 171 1.32 14.95 -0.49
N VAL A 172 0.29 15.05 -1.35
CA VAL A 172 -0.04 14.01 -2.34
C VAL A 172 1.15 13.77 -3.28
N GLN A 173 1.76 14.84 -3.81
CA GLN A 173 2.95 14.73 -4.66
C GLN A 173 4.12 14.06 -3.94
N GLU A 174 4.40 14.46 -2.69
CA GLU A 174 5.45 13.84 -1.89
C GLU A 174 5.21 12.32 -1.72
N ILE A 175 3.97 11.91 -1.46
CA ILE A 175 3.61 10.48 -1.34
C ILE A 175 3.81 9.75 -2.68
N GLN A 176 3.38 10.35 -3.79
CA GLN A 176 3.58 9.79 -5.13
C GLN A 176 5.06 9.59 -5.43
N ASP A 177 5.92 10.57 -5.13
CA ASP A 177 7.37 10.47 -5.34
C ASP A 177 7.99 9.35 -4.50
N VAL A 178 7.52 9.18 -3.26
CA VAL A 178 7.94 8.04 -2.43
C VAL A 178 7.51 6.72 -3.05
N VAL A 179 6.28 6.61 -3.54
CA VAL A 179 5.76 5.39 -4.19
C VAL A 179 6.60 5.03 -5.42
N TRP A 180 6.97 6.01 -6.25
CA TRP A 180 7.88 5.80 -7.38
C TRP A 180 9.26 5.30 -6.93
N LYS A 181 9.85 5.91 -5.90
CA LYS A 181 11.14 5.46 -5.35
C LYS A 181 11.08 4.02 -4.81
N LEU A 182 9.95 3.60 -4.25
CA LEU A 182 9.76 2.21 -3.81
C LEU A 182 9.70 1.25 -5.00
N LYS A 183 8.99 1.61 -6.06
CA LYS A 183 8.95 0.85 -7.31
C LYS A 183 10.35 0.69 -7.92
N ASP A 184 11.13 1.79 -8.00
CA ASP A 184 12.50 1.77 -8.52
C ASP A 184 13.44 0.87 -7.69
N ARG A 185 13.09 0.55 -6.44
CA ARG A 185 13.74 -0.45 -5.57
C ARG A 185 13.23 -1.87 -5.76
N ASN A 186 12.47 -2.12 -6.80
CA ASN A 186 11.87 -3.42 -7.06
C ASN A 186 10.90 -3.88 -5.94
N ILE A 187 10.19 -2.94 -5.28
CA ILE A 187 9.14 -3.23 -4.31
C ILE A 187 7.79 -3.21 -5.04
N GLY A 188 6.99 -4.28 -4.90
CA GLY A 188 5.62 -4.32 -5.41
C GLY A 188 4.68 -3.54 -4.49
N ILE A 189 3.79 -2.73 -5.05
CA ILE A 189 2.94 -1.82 -4.27
C ILE A 189 1.47 -2.03 -4.63
N LEU A 190 0.65 -2.34 -3.61
CA LEU A 190 -0.81 -2.34 -3.75
C LEU A 190 -1.38 -1.12 -3.06
N ILE A 191 -2.12 -0.31 -3.82
CA ILE A 191 -2.76 0.91 -3.34
C ILE A 191 -4.27 0.76 -3.39
N THR A 192 -4.96 1.05 -2.30
CA THR A 192 -6.40 1.29 -2.32
C THR A 192 -6.66 2.76 -1.99
N ASP A 193 -7.43 3.44 -2.82
CA ASP A 193 -7.82 4.83 -2.58
C ASP A 193 -9.18 5.11 -3.23
N HIS A 194 -9.83 6.16 -2.76
CA HIS A 194 -11.04 6.72 -3.39
C HIS A 194 -10.70 7.87 -4.36
N ASN A 195 -9.49 8.42 -4.29
CA ASN A 195 -8.99 9.43 -5.23
C ASN A 195 -8.44 8.73 -6.48
N VAL A 196 -9.33 8.57 -7.46
CA VAL A 196 -9.07 7.80 -8.68
C VAL A 196 -7.99 8.44 -9.53
N ASP A 197 -8.05 9.77 -9.70
CA ASP A 197 -7.11 10.53 -10.54
C ASP A 197 -5.67 10.33 -10.05
N GLU A 198 -5.45 10.55 -8.75
CA GLU A 198 -4.13 10.44 -8.14
C GLU A 198 -3.60 9.00 -8.14
N THR A 199 -4.50 8.02 -7.99
CA THR A 199 -4.13 6.61 -8.00
C THR A 199 -3.78 6.13 -9.41
N LEU A 200 -4.63 6.41 -10.40
CA LEU A 200 -4.38 5.98 -11.78
C LEU A 200 -3.14 6.66 -12.38
N MET A 201 -2.79 7.87 -11.91
CA MET A 201 -1.61 8.59 -12.36
C MET A 201 -0.30 7.85 -12.07
N ILE A 202 -0.25 7.03 -11.02
CA ILE A 202 0.97 6.37 -10.56
C ILE A 202 0.93 4.84 -10.70
N THR A 203 -0.20 4.25 -11.04
CA THR A 203 -0.32 2.79 -11.17
C THR A 203 0.08 2.30 -12.56
N ASP A 204 0.67 1.11 -12.62
CA ASP A 204 0.93 0.41 -13.88
C ASP A 204 -0.34 -0.26 -14.40
N ARG A 205 -1.16 -0.78 -13.48
CA ARG A 205 -2.49 -1.34 -13.76
C ARG A 205 -3.37 -1.25 -12.53
N ALA A 206 -4.66 -1.41 -12.70
CA ALA A 206 -5.59 -1.41 -11.60
C ALA A 206 -6.70 -2.47 -11.77
N TYR A 207 -7.24 -2.89 -10.64
CA TYR A 207 -8.46 -3.67 -10.53
C TYR A 207 -9.60 -2.77 -10.09
N LEU A 208 -10.69 -2.77 -10.85
CA LEU A 208 -11.91 -2.08 -10.46
C LEU A 208 -12.88 -3.07 -9.83
N LEU A 209 -13.14 -2.92 -8.54
CA LEU A 209 -14.14 -3.67 -7.81
C LEU A 209 -15.50 -2.97 -7.89
N PHE A 210 -16.54 -3.77 -8.11
CA PHE A 210 -17.93 -3.33 -8.07
C PHE A 210 -18.79 -4.45 -7.48
N GLU A 211 -19.60 -4.14 -6.47
CA GLU A 211 -20.47 -5.11 -5.77
C GLU A 211 -19.76 -6.41 -5.35
N GLY A 212 -18.56 -6.28 -4.84
CA GLY A 212 -17.77 -7.40 -4.33
C GLY A 212 -17.05 -8.24 -5.38
N LYS A 213 -17.10 -7.86 -6.66
CA LYS A 213 -16.44 -8.58 -7.77
C LYS A 213 -15.50 -7.67 -8.53
N ILE A 214 -14.55 -8.27 -9.27
CA ILE A 214 -13.75 -7.52 -10.25
C ILE A 214 -14.65 -7.25 -11.46
N LEU A 215 -14.94 -5.97 -11.70
CA LEU A 215 -15.68 -5.50 -12.87
C LEU A 215 -14.76 -5.40 -14.09
N PHE A 216 -13.55 -4.92 -13.88
CA PHE A 216 -12.53 -4.74 -14.92
C PHE A 216 -11.13 -4.71 -14.30
N HIS A 217 -10.13 -5.09 -15.07
CA HIS A 217 -8.72 -4.88 -14.74
C HIS A 217 -7.93 -4.57 -16.00
N GLY A 218 -6.87 -3.78 -15.88
CA GLY A 218 -6.03 -3.39 -16.99
C GLY A 218 -5.20 -2.16 -16.67
N THR A 219 -4.56 -1.59 -17.68
CA THR A 219 -3.80 -0.33 -17.53
C THR A 219 -4.73 0.85 -17.26
N PRO A 220 -4.22 1.98 -16.74
CA PRO A 220 -5.01 3.19 -16.58
C PRO A 220 -5.71 3.64 -17.87
N GLU A 221 -5.04 3.50 -19.02
CA GLU A 221 -5.58 3.84 -20.33
C GLU A 221 -6.75 2.92 -20.71
N GLU A 222 -6.61 1.61 -20.48
CA GLU A 222 -7.68 0.65 -20.74
C GLU A 222 -8.90 0.89 -19.86
N LEU A 223 -8.70 1.20 -18.57
CA LEU A 223 -9.79 1.57 -17.66
C LEU A 223 -10.49 2.85 -18.13
N ALA A 224 -9.73 3.89 -18.47
CA ALA A 224 -10.26 5.17 -18.91
C ALA A 224 -11.02 5.07 -20.25
N ALA A 225 -10.62 4.16 -21.13
CA ALA A 225 -11.28 3.93 -22.43
C ALA A 225 -12.54 3.06 -22.32
N ASN A 226 -12.69 2.26 -21.24
CA ASN A 226 -13.76 1.28 -21.12
C ASN A 226 -15.13 1.94 -20.85
N PRO A 227 -16.15 1.74 -21.71
CA PRO A 227 -17.46 2.38 -21.53
C PRO A 227 -18.19 1.94 -20.25
N VAL A 228 -18.01 0.68 -19.83
CA VAL A 228 -18.63 0.15 -18.61
C VAL A 228 -18.00 0.78 -17.37
N VAL A 229 -16.68 0.90 -17.35
CA VAL A 229 -15.92 1.57 -16.27
C VAL A 229 -16.31 3.03 -16.15
N ARG A 230 -16.38 3.75 -17.28
CA ARG A 230 -16.82 5.14 -17.31
C ARG A 230 -18.26 5.32 -16.78
N LYS A 231 -19.17 4.49 -17.23
CA LYS A 231 -20.57 4.54 -16.80
C LYS A 231 -20.77 4.22 -15.32
N SER A 232 -20.01 3.26 -14.78
CA SER A 232 -20.23 2.73 -13.43
C SER A 232 -19.39 3.40 -12.36
N TYR A 233 -18.28 4.08 -12.73
CA TYR A 233 -17.31 4.56 -11.75
C TYR A 233 -16.62 5.89 -12.10
N LEU A 234 -15.98 6.02 -13.27
CA LEU A 234 -15.15 7.20 -13.58
C LEU A 234 -15.98 8.44 -13.95
N GLY A 235 -17.17 8.26 -14.53
CA GLY A 235 -17.95 9.34 -15.12
C GLY A 235 -17.64 9.55 -16.61
N ARG A 236 -18.54 10.28 -17.29
CA ARG A 236 -18.43 10.50 -18.75
C ARG A 236 -17.27 11.42 -19.13
N ASP A 237 -17.01 12.42 -18.28
CA ASP A 237 -16.05 13.50 -18.53
C ASP A 237 -14.67 13.22 -17.90
N PHE A 238 -14.43 11.99 -17.46
CA PHE A 238 -13.14 11.61 -16.86
C PHE A 238 -12.01 11.72 -17.89
N GLU A 239 -10.95 12.44 -17.54
CA GLU A 239 -9.72 12.55 -18.32
C GLU A 239 -8.54 12.01 -17.51
N LEU A 240 -7.82 11.05 -18.09
CA LEU A 240 -6.64 10.48 -17.45
C LEU A 240 -5.49 11.49 -17.48
N LYS A 241 -5.06 11.94 -16.31
CA LYS A 241 -3.87 12.77 -16.15
C LYS A 241 -2.64 11.87 -16.14
N LYS A 242 -1.62 12.20 -16.94
CA LYS A 242 -0.31 11.53 -16.88
C LYS A 242 0.66 12.38 -16.09
N LYS A 243 1.33 11.77 -15.09
CA LYS A 243 2.47 12.41 -14.46
C LYS A 243 3.68 12.24 -15.36
N THR A 244 4.24 13.34 -15.83
CA THR A 244 5.59 13.36 -16.39
C THR A 244 6.58 13.23 -15.23
N LYS A 245 7.46 12.21 -15.25
CA LYS A 245 8.61 12.19 -14.33
C LYS A 245 9.34 13.52 -14.53
N VAL A 246 9.43 14.31 -13.46
CA VAL A 246 10.37 15.44 -13.44
C VAL A 246 11.74 14.80 -13.30
N GLU A 247 12.51 14.77 -14.37
CA GLU A 247 13.94 14.43 -14.32
C GLU A 247 14.63 15.56 -13.52
N GLU A 248 15.17 15.23 -12.34
CA GLU A 248 16.10 16.08 -11.59
C GLU A 248 17.50 16.01 -12.20
#